data_838ba5f6d2c7544bea34cddfeb4f9392
#
_entry.id   838ba5f6d2c7544bea34cddfeb4f9392
#
_cell.length_a   1.000
_cell.length_b   1.000
_cell.length_c   1.000
_cell.angle_alpha   90.00
_cell.angle_beta   90.00
_cell.angle_gamma   90.00
#
_symmetry.space_group_name_H-M   'P 1'
#
loop_
_entity.id
_entity.type
_entity.pdbx_description
1 polymer ?
#
loop_
_entity_poly.entity_id
_entity_poly.type
_entity_poly.pdbx_seq_one_letter_code
_entity_poly.pdbx_strand_id
1 'polypeptide(L)'
;MRAIVYSKYGPPEVVSLMEVSKPLPKDNEVLVKVYSSTVNRTDSGFRSAEYFISRFWTGLFRPKYQILGCEFAGIIEEIGQRVTTFKKGDKVFGFNDKTCGGHGEYLTMKKQHRLRKERIMP
;
A
#
# COMPACT_ATOMS: atom_id res chain seq x y z
N MET A 1 -4.76 -4.29 12.60
CA MET A 1 -3.33 -4.16 12.25
C MET A 1 -2.78 -2.80 12.66
N ARG A 2 -1.49 -2.71 12.83
CA ARG A 2 -0.83 -1.41 13.06
C ARG A 2 -0.47 -0.79 11.71
N ALA A 3 -0.67 0.51 11.60
CA ALA A 3 -0.33 1.27 10.40
C ALA A 3 0.02 2.71 10.76
N ILE A 4 0.82 3.33 9.92
CA ILE A 4 1.09 4.76 9.98
C ILE A 4 0.01 5.44 9.14
N VAL A 5 -0.83 6.25 9.77
CA VAL A 5 -1.99 6.89 9.11
C VAL A 5 -1.91 8.40 9.17
N TYR A 6 -2.55 9.05 8.21
CA TYR A 6 -2.76 10.49 8.21
C TYR A 6 -4.20 10.78 7.74
N SER A 7 -4.84 11.75 8.36
CA SER A 7 -6.22 12.13 8.04
C SER A 7 -6.34 13.55 7.47
N LYS A 8 -5.22 14.25 7.38
CA LYS A 8 -5.13 15.59 6.76
C LYS A 8 -3.77 15.76 6.11
N TYR A 9 -3.73 16.58 5.09
CA TYR A 9 -2.46 16.95 4.46
C TYR A 9 -1.64 17.86 5.38
N GLY A 10 -0.33 17.77 5.27
CA GLY A 10 0.54 18.63 6.06
C GLY A 10 1.95 18.07 6.25
N PRO A 11 2.68 18.65 7.23
CA PRO A 11 4.05 18.26 7.56
C PRO A 11 4.10 16.87 8.21
N PRO A 12 5.30 16.34 8.51
CA PRO A 12 5.45 15.00 9.11
C PRO A 12 4.63 14.77 10.38
N GLU A 13 4.30 15.81 11.12
CA GLU A 13 3.51 15.73 12.35
C GLU A 13 2.07 15.23 12.14
N VAL A 14 1.58 15.23 10.89
CA VAL A 14 0.22 14.74 10.60
C VAL A 14 0.10 13.23 10.60
N VAL A 15 1.21 12.49 10.58
CA VAL A 15 1.19 11.03 10.62
C VAL A 15 1.24 10.52 12.05
N SER A 16 0.57 9.40 12.29
CA SER A 16 0.59 8.74 13.61
C SER A 16 0.44 7.23 13.45
N LEU A 17 1.00 6.49 14.41
CA LEU A 17 0.84 5.03 14.48
C LEU A 17 -0.52 4.74 15.12
N MET A 18 -1.34 3.97 14.42
CA MET A 18 -2.68 3.61 14.89
C MET A 18 -2.99 2.14 14.64
N GLU A 19 -3.91 1.61 15.43
CA GLU A 19 -4.53 0.31 15.17
C GLU A 19 -5.71 0.52 14.24
N VAL A 20 -5.71 -0.18 13.09
CA VAL A 20 -6.75 -0.09 12.08
C VAL A 20 -7.18 -1.49 11.65
N SER A 21 -8.33 -1.58 10.98
CA SER A 21 -8.84 -2.84 10.49
C SER A 21 -7.90 -3.43 9.42
N LYS A 22 -7.66 -4.73 9.50
CA LYS A 22 -6.92 -5.47 8.48
C LYS A 22 -7.76 -5.49 7.20
N PRO A 23 -7.18 -5.13 6.04
CA PRO A 23 -7.94 -5.16 4.79
C PRO A 23 -8.26 -6.60 4.36
N LEU A 24 -9.35 -6.76 3.62
CA LEU A 24 -9.74 -8.04 3.05
C LEU A 24 -9.61 -7.98 1.53
N PRO A 25 -9.00 -8.99 0.88
CA PRO A 25 -8.86 -8.97 -0.57
C PRO A 25 -10.19 -9.23 -1.27
N LYS A 26 -10.44 -8.49 -2.34
CA LYS A 26 -11.53 -8.77 -3.27
C LYS A 26 -11.15 -9.93 -4.18
N ASP A 27 -12.07 -10.38 -5.02
CA ASP A 27 -11.86 -11.55 -5.90
C ASP A 27 -10.63 -11.45 -6.79
N ASN A 28 -10.30 -10.25 -7.25
CA ASN A 28 -9.15 -9.99 -8.13
C ASN A 28 -7.93 -9.42 -7.39
N GLU A 29 -7.93 -9.49 -6.07
CA GLU A 29 -6.87 -8.92 -5.23
C GLU A 29 -6.12 -9.99 -4.46
N VAL A 30 -4.92 -9.64 -4.04
CA VAL A 30 -4.11 -10.42 -3.10
C VAL A 30 -3.94 -9.62 -1.81
N LEU A 31 -3.83 -10.35 -0.69
CA LEU A 31 -3.46 -9.76 0.60
C LEU A 31 -1.99 -10.02 0.84
N VAL A 32 -1.23 -8.96 1.02
CA VAL A 32 0.22 -9.04 1.26
C VAL A 32 0.51 -8.68 2.70
N LYS A 33 1.24 -9.55 3.39
CA LYS A 33 1.85 -9.22 4.68
C LYS A 33 3.16 -8.50 4.41
N VAL A 34 3.23 -7.23 4.76
CA VAL A 34 4.36 -6.35 4.45
C VAL A 34 5.49 -6.59 5.43
N TYR A 35 6.67 -6.91 4.93
CA TYR A 35 7.89 -7.04 5.72
C TYR A 35 8.81 -5.83 5.61
N SER A 36 8.78 -5.13 4.49
CA SER A 36 9.55 -3.91 4.31
C SER A 36 8.85 -2.94 3.36
N SER A 37 9.10 -1.69 3.58
CA SER A 37 8.59 -0.59 2.77
C SER A 37 9.62 0.53 2.78
N THR A 38 9.39 1.55 1.94
CA THR A 38 10.26 2.71 1.87
C THR A 38 9.46 3.98 2.15
N VAL A 39 10.15 5.03 2.56
CA VAL A 39 9.60 6.39 2.59
C VAL A 39 10.30 7.16 1.49
N ASN A 40 9.58 7.50 0.43
CA ASN A 40 10.16 8.16 -0.72
C ASN A 40 9.51 9.52 -0.98
N ARG A 41 9.96 10.20 -2.03
CA ARG A 41 9.46 11.52 -2.39
C ARG A 41 7.97 11.52 -2.73
N THR A 42 7.47 10.46 -3.34
CA THR A 42 6.05 10.31 -3.66
C THR A 42 5.20 10.28 -2.39
N ASP A 43 5.64 9.55 -1.37
CA ASP A 43 4.94 9.51 -0.08
C ASP A 43 4.89 10.90 0.57
N SER A 44 6.00 11.62 0.56
CA SER A 44 6.06 12.99 1.08
C SER A 44 5.17 13.94 0.27
N GLY A 45 5.14 13.79 -1.04
CA GLY A 45 4.30 14.58 -1.92
C GLY A 45 2.82 14.37 -1.64
N PHE A 46 2.39 13.13 -1.42
CA PHE A 46 1.00 12.82 -1.08
C PHE A 46 0.63 13.33 0.31
N ARG A 47 1.50 13.12 1.30
CA ARG A 47 1.26 13.60 2.66
C ARG A 47 1.08 15.12 2.71
N SER A 48 1.93 15.86 2.04
CA SER A 48 1.91 17.33 2.05
C SER A 48 0.94 17.92 1.03
N ALA A 49 0.44 17.10 0.09
CA ALA A 49 -0.33 17.52 -1.08
C ALA A 49 0.43 18.58 -1.90
N GLU A 50 1.75 18.43 -2.00
CA GLU A 50 2.65 19.33 -2.73
C GLU A 50 2.21 19.52 -4.18
N TYR A 51 1.74 18.43 -4.80
CA TYR A 51 1.23 18.47 -6.17
C TYR A 51 -0.30 18.50 -6.13
N PHE A 52 -0.88 19.66 -6.39
CA PHE A 52 -2.33 19.84 -6.35
C PHE A 52 -3.07 18.83 -7.22
N ILE A 53 -2.52 18.48 -8.40
CA ILE A 53 -3.14 17.54 -9.32
C ILE A 53 -3.30 16.14 -8.70
N SER A 54 -2.43 15.74 -7.79
CA SER A 54 -2.53 14.45 -7.11
C SER A 54 -3.80 14.33 -6.26
N ARG A 55 -4.37 15.44 -5.83
CA ARG A 55 -5.60 15.45 -5.02
C ARG A 55 -6.81 14.89 -5.78
N PHE A 56 -6.78 14.82 -7.10
CA PHE A 56 -7.86 14.22 -7.88
C PHE A 56 -8.03 12.73 -7.61
N TRP A 57 -6.96 12.02 -7.22
CA TRP A 57 -7.07 10.61 -6.84
C TRP A 57 -6.81 10.35 -5.36
N THR A 58 -6.10 11.23 -4.65
CA THR A 58 -5.84 11.06 -3.21
C THR A 58 -6.91 11.69 -2.34
N GLY A 59 -7.68 12.62 -2.86
CA GLY A 59 -8.71 13.36 -2.14
C GLY A 59 -8.50 14.86 -2.20
N LEU A 60 -9.54 15.61 -2.56
CA LEU A 60 -9.42 17.04 -2.84
C LEU A 60 -9.16 17.87 -1.58
N PHE A 61 -9.87 17.58 -0.49
CA PHE A 61 -9.77 18.31 0.79
C PHE A 61 -9.08 17.49 1.87
N ARG A 62 -9.28 16.18 1.87
CA ARG A 62 -8.67 15.24 2.83
C ARG A 62 -8.20 14.01 2.09
N PRO A 63 -7.15 13.31 2.58
CA PRO A 63 -6.70 12.10 1.93
C PRO A 63 -7.78 11.02 1.96
N LYS A 64 -8.07 10.46 0.81
CA LYS A 64 -9.00 9.33 0.65
C LYS A 64 -8.38 8.03 1.17
N TYR A 65 -7.08 7.85 0.92
CA TYR A 65 -6.31 6.70 1.36
C TYR A 65 -5.37 7.18 2.46
N GLN A 66 -5.58 6.69 3.68
CA GLN A 66 -4.93 7.23 4.87
C GLN A 66 -3.62 6.56 5.22
N ILE A 67 -3.24 5.51 4.50
CA ILE A 67 -1.98 4.80 4.69
C ILE A 67 -1.12 5.02 3.46
N LEU A 68 0.05 5.62 3.65
CA LEU A 68 1.03 5.83 2.60
C LEU A 68 1.89 4.58 2.37
N GLY A 69 2.95 4.70 1.61
CA GLY A 69 3.86 3.62 1.27
C GLY A 69 3.59 3.07 -0.12
N CYS A 70 4.25 3.66 -1.13
CA CYS A 70 4.07 3.27 -2.52
C CYS A 70 4.84 2.01 -2.87
N GLU A 71 5.98 1.78 -2.23
CA GLU A 71 6.83 0.61 -2.45
C GLU A 71 6.76 -0.34 -1.26
N PHE A 72 6.76 -1.63 -1.53
CA PHE A 72 6.69 -2.65 -0.48
C PHE A 72 7.29 -3.97 -0.94
N ALA A 73 7.68 -4.79 0.03
CA ALA A 73 8.02 -6.19 -0.16
C ALA A 73 7.39 -7.01 0.95
N GLY A 74 6.91 -8.19 0.64
CA GLY A 74 6.24 -9.04 1.61
C GLY A 74 5.91 -10.42 1.08
N ILE A 75 4.99 -11.09 1.77
CA ILE A 75 4.54 -12.44 1.45
C ILE A 75 3.04 -12.43 1.27
N ILE A 76 2.55 -13.11 0.24
CA ILE A 76 1.11 -13.27 0.02
C ILE A 76 0.53 -14.15 1.11
N GLU A 77 -0.44 -13.61 1.85
CA GLU A 77 -1.13 -14.33 2.92
C GLU A 77 -2.45 -14.92 2.45
N GLU A 78 -3.16 -14.21 1.58
CA GLU A 78 -4.43 -14.67 0.99
C GLU A 78 -4.53 -14.20 -0.44
N ILE A 79 -5.33 -14.94 -1.25
CA ILE A 79 -5.63 -14.56 -2.63
C ILE A 79 -7.14 -14.55 -2.84
N GLY A 80 -7.61 -13.65 -3.70
CA GLY A 80 -9.00 -13.64 -4.14
C GLY A 80 -9.30 -14.80 -5.10
N GLN A 81 -10.59 -15.10 -5.27
CA GLN A 81 -11.03 -16.27 -6.04
C GLN A 81 -10.59 -16.25 -7.50
N ARG A 82 -10.39 -15.07 -8.08
CA ARG A 82 -10.00 -14.91 -9.49
C ARG A 82 -8.49 -14.82 -9.69
N VAL A 83 -7.72 -14.92 -8.64
CA VAL A 83 -6.25 -14.82 -8.73
C VAL A 83 -5.67 -16.19 -9.01
N THR A 84 -5.00 -16.32 -10.15
CA THR A 84 -4.36 -17.57 -10.59
C THR A 84 -2.85 -17.45 -10.77
N THR A 85 -2.33 -16.22 -10.86
CA THR A 85 -0.91 -15.95 -11.10
C THR A 85 -0.07 -15.90 -9.83
N PHE A 86 -0.70 -15.78 -8.68
CA PHE A 86 -0.06 -15.76 -7.37
C PHE A 86 -0.69 -16.81 -6.47
N LYS A 87 0.06 -17.27 -5.49
CA LYS A 87 -0.41 -18.21 -4.49
C LYS A 87 0.06 -17.81 -3.09
N LYS A 88 -0.64 -18.30 -2.09
CA LYS A 88 -0.28 -18.09 -0.69
C LYS A 88 1.15 -18.55 -0.42
N GLY A 89 1.93 -17.70 0.23
CA GLY A 89 3.34 -17.95 0.52
C GLY A 89 4.33 -17.39 -0.50
N ASP A 90 3.84 -16.89 -1.65
CA ASP A 90 4.73 -16.27 -2.64
C ASP A 90 5.36 -14.99 -2.05
N LYS A 91 6.67 -14.84 -2.23
CA LYS A 91 7.38 -13.61 -1.92
C LYS A 91 7.21 -12.64 -3.07
N VAL A 92 6.78 -11.42 -2.74
CA VAL A 92 6.45 -10.41 -3.74
C VAL A 92 7.00 -9.05 -3.35
N PHE A 93 7.17 -8.21 -4.35
CA PHE A 93 7.45 -6.79 -4.17
C PHE A 93 6.64 -6.02 -5.20
N GLY A 94 6.36 -4.77 -4.90
CA GLY A 94 5.55 -3.98 -5.82
C GLY A 94 5.60 -2.49 -5.55
N PHE A 95 4.94 -1.79 -6.46
CA PHE A 95 4.79 -0.35 -6.41
C PHE A 95 3.33 0.00 -6.69
N ASN A 96 2.72 0.81 -5.84
CA ASN A 96 1.34 1.27 -6.02
C ASN A 96 1.23 2.72 -5.56
N ASP A 97 1.23 3.64 -6.52
CA ASP A 97 1.10 5.08 -6.27
C ASP A 97 -0.35 5.58 -6.30
N LYS A 98 -1.32 4.71 -6.53
CA LYS A 98 -2.74 5.09 -6.56
C LYS A 98 -3.40 4.97 -5.19
N THR A 99 -3.23 3.83 -4.53
CA THR A 99 -3.85 3.57 -3.23
C THR A 99 -2.85 3.44 -2.09
N CYS A 100 -1.57 3.26 -2.40
CA CYS A 100 -0.48 3.07 -1.42
C CYS A 100 -0.76 1.90 -0.47
N GLY A 101 -0.48 2.06 0.81
CA GLY A 101 -0.77 1.06 1.84
C GLY A 101 0.45 0.34 2.41
N GLY A 102 1.66 0.60 1.88
CA GLY A 102 2.88 -0.10 2.30
C GLY A 102 3.33 0.22 3.72
N HIS A 103 2.89 1.33 4.31
CA HIS A 103 3.21 1.70 5.70
C HIS A 103 2.25 1.05 6.71
N GLY A 104 1.53 0.02 6.32
CA GLY A 104 0.73 -0.84 7.21
C GLY A 104 1.30 -2.26 7.23
N GLU A 105 0.83 -3.05 8.19
CA GLU A 105 1.27 -4.45 8.29
C GLU A 105 0.76 -5.32 7.15
N TYR A 106 -0.39 -4.97 6.58
CA TYR A 106 -1.02 -5.66 5.47
C TYR A 106 -1.53 -4.68 4.44
N LEU A 107 -1.49 -5.07 3.17
CA LEU A 107 -2.14 -4.33 2.10
C LEU A 107 -2.83 -5.28 1.13
N THR A 108 -3.84 -4.77 0.43
CA THR A 108 -4.44 -5.47 -0.69
C THR A 108 -4.01 -4.82 -1.99
N MET A 109 -3.83 -5.63 -3.03
CA MET A 109 -3.40 -5.14 -4.34
C MET A 109 -4.03 -5.97 -5.45
N LYS A 110 -4.46 -5.30 -6.51
CA LYS A 110 -4.99 -5.99 -7.69
C LYS A 110 -3.88 -6.78 -8.36
N LYS A 111 -4.20 -8.00 -8.82
CA LYS A 111 -3.24 -8.89 -9.49
C LYS A 111 -2.60 -8.29 -10.74
N GLN A 112 -3.23 -7.28 -11.35
CA GLN A 112 -2.77 -6.63 -12.56
C GLN A 112 -1.83 -5.46 -12.32
N HIS A 113 -1.67 -5.01 -11.07
CA HIS A 113 -0.77 -3.92 -10.73
C HIS A 113 0.69 -4.35 -10.79
N ARG A 114 1.59 -3.41 -10.50
CA ARG A 114 3.05 -3.60 -10.53
C ARG A 114 3.53 -4.50 -9.38
N LEU A 115 2.96 -5.69 -9.29
CA LEU A 115 3.32 -6.71 -8.33
C LEU A 115 4.17 -7.77 -9.02
N ARG A 116 5.32 -8.09 -8.43
CA ARG A 116 6.28 -9.05 -8.98
C ARG A 116 6.63 -10.09 -7.94
N LYS A 117 6.80 -11.34 -8.39
CA LYS A 117 7.36 -12.39 -7.55
C LYS A 117 8.85 -12.17 -7.39
N GLU A 118 9.34 -12.36 -6.17
CA GLU A 118 10.77 -12.38 -5.92
C GLU A 118 11.35 -13.64 -6.55
N ARG A 119 12.39 -13.46 -7.33
CA ARG A 119 13.16 -14.59 -7.89
C ARG A 119 14.32 -14.87 -6.94
N ILE A 120 14.38 -16.11 -6.47
CA ILE A 120 15.54 -16.57 -5.75
C ILE A 120 16.63 -16.81 -6.77
N MET A 121 17.68 -16.00 -6.71
CA MET A 121 18.86 -16.21 -7.55
C MET A 121 19.66 -17.36 -6.95
N PRO A 122 20.01 -18.39 -7.75
CA PRO A 122 20.84 -19.49 -7.26
C PRO A 122 22.26 -19.05 -6.91
#